data_58fa109c7a1206211473506c1b38b2fd
#
_entry.id   58fa109c7a1206211473506c1b38b2fd
#
_cell.length_a   1.000
_cell.length_b   1.000
_cell.length_c   1.000
_cell.angle_alpha   90.00
_cell.angle_beta   90.00
_cell.angle_gamma   90.00
#
_symmetry.space_group_name_H-M   'P 1'
#
loop_
_entity.id
_entity.type
_entity.pdbx_description
1 polymer ?
#
loop_
_entity_poly.entity_id
_entity_poly.type
_entity_poly.pdbx_seq_one_letter_code
_entity_poly.pdbx_strand_id
1 'polypeptide(L)'
;MRGIVLAREAGISVQQVRNYELAGLLPTATRSAAGYREFDESHRHALVSARALVRAYGWDDAVTIMAAVHRGDLMAAVACVEHGHAQLDRERDRIEQALHAFEVVVTHPLDADPRMADALAQMTRQGTPLRIGQLADLLGVRTSTLRFWEQVGLVRPARERVTGYRVFDLGAARDAHLVRLLREGNFPMMIIRAALDEMHSSADGRPERVGAELSRRKAELHERSLARLRADATLIAYLDWRDSSSPTS
;
A
#
# COMPACT_ATOMS: atom_id res chain seq x y z
N MET A 1 4.10 20.40 -36.04
CA MET A 1 5.28 21.07 -35.36
C MET A 1 6.45 20.11 -35.25
N ARG A 2 7.68 20.62 -35.06
CA ARG A 2 8.85 19.76 -34.79
C ARG A 2 8.91 19.32 -33.32
N GLY A 3 9.49 18.14 -33.03
CA GLY A 3 9.61 17.60 -31.68
C GLY A 3 10.32 18.51 -30.66
N ILE A 4 11.19 19.40 -31.10
CA ILE A 4 11.84 20.38 -30.21
C ILE A 4 10.86 21.44 -29.68
N VAL A 5 9.80 21.77 -30.42
CA VAL A 5 8.77 22.71 -29.97
C VAL A 5 7.93 22.05 -28.88
N LEU A 6 7.45 20.84 -29.15
CA LEU A 6 6.67 20.04 -28.17
C LEU A 6 7.46 19.77 -26.89
N ALA A 7 8.75 19.43 -27.02
CA ALA A 7 9.64 19.19 -25.88
C ALA A 7 9.82 20.45 -25.02
N ARG A 8 10.01 21.63 -25.66
CA ARG A 8 10.16 22.91 -24.95
C ARG A 8 8.91 23.32 -24.21
N GLU A 9 7.74 23.20 -24.83
CA GLU A 9 6.44 23.50 -24.21
C GLU A 9 6.18 22.62 -22.99
N ALA A 10 6.54 21.35 -23.08
CA ALA A 10 6.38 20.39 -21.99
C ALA A 10 7.50 20.42 -20.94
N GLY A 11 8.59 21.18 -21.16
CA GLY A 11 9.75 21.21 -20.25
C GLY A 11 10.47 19.86 -20.15
N ILE A 12 10.57 19.10 -21.26
CA ILE A 12 11.24 17.80 -21.34
C ILE A 12 12.23 17.76 -22.50
N SER A 13 13.06 16.72 -22.57
CA SER A 13 13.98 16.54 -23.69
C SER A 13 13.26 16.00 -24.94
N VAL A 14 13.82 16.29 -26.12
CA VAL A 14 13.34 15.70 -27.38
C VAL A 14 13.40 14.17 -27.34
N GLN A 15 14.40 13.62 -26.65
CA GLN A 15 14.52 12.17 -26.48
C GLN A 15 13.36 11.59 -25.65
N GLN A 16 12.92 12.31 -24.60
CA GLN A 16 11.74 11.90 -23.84
C GLN A 16 10.46 11.91 -24.67
N VAL A 17 10.26 12.90 -25.54
CA VAL A 17 9.12 12.91 -26.49
C VAL A 17 9.15 11.67 -27.38
N ARG A 18 10.33 11.31 -27.91
CA ARG A 18 10.50 10.08 -28.73
C ARG A 18 10.20 8.82 -27.92
N ASN A 19 10.68 8.75 -26.68
CA ASN A 19 10.43 7.59 -25.80
C ASN A 19 8.93 7.46 -25.51
N TYR A 20 8.22 8.55 -25.32
CA TYR A 20 6.77 8.56 -25.10
C TYR A 20 6.01 8.08 -26.34
N GLU A 21 6.41 8.53 -27.54
CA GLU A 21 5.84 8.05 -28.79
C GLU A 21 6.09 6.54 -28.99
N LEU A 22 7.34 6.08 -28.81
CA LEU A 22 7.72 4.68 -28.96
C LEU A 22 7.00 3.76 -27.96
N ALA A 23 6.74 4.25 -26.76
CA ALA A 23 6.01 3.50 -25.73
C ALA A 23 4.48 3.50 -25.94
N GLY A 24 3.95 4.27 -26.89
CA GLY A 24 2.51 4.40 -27.11
C GLY A 24 1.80 5.40 -26.21
N LEU A 25 2.54 6.17 -25.42
CA LEU A 25 2.01 7.27 -24.62
C LEU A 25 1.55 8.47 -25.47
N LEU A 26 2.09 8.61 -26.67
CA LEU A 26 1.66 9.57 -27.69
C LEU A 26 1.15 8.84 -28.92
N PRO A 27 0.29 9.47 -29.73
CA PRO A 27 -0.03 8.97 -31.05
C PRO A 27 1.23 8.83 -31.90
N THR A 28 1.18 8.00 -32.94
CA THR A 28 2.30 7.86 -33.88
C THR A 28 2.45 9.16 -34.70
N ALA A 29 3.64 9.77 -34.65
CA ALA A 29 3.92 10.97 -35.39
C ALA A 29 4.00 10.70 -36.89
N THR A 30 3.47 11.60 -37.71
CA THR A 30 3.68 11.59 -39.16
C THR A 30 5.12 11.91 -39.48
N ARG A 31 5.54 11.65 -40.73
CA ARG A 31 6.89 12.04 -41.21
C ARG A 31 6.78 13.02 -42.38
N SER A 32 7.60 14.07 -42.33
CA SER A 32 7.74 14.97 -43.44
C SER A 32 8.40 14.28 -44.65
N ALA A 33 8.36 14.92 -45.83
CA ALA A 33 9.06 14.46 -47.02
C ALA A 33 10.59 14.26 -46.81
N ALA A 34 11.17 14.99 -45.84
CA ALA A 34 12.56 14.85 -45.43
C ALA A 34 12.80 13.80 -44.31
N GLY A 35 11.79 13.01 -43.97
CA GLY A 35 11.87 11.92 -42.97
C GLY A 35 11.80 12.36 -41.51
N TYR A 36 11.64 13.64 -41.21
CA TYR A 36 11.53 14.11 -39.82
C TYR A 36 10.14 13.88 -39.25
N ARG A 37 10.09 13.55 -37.93
CA ARG A 37 8.82 13.43 -37.20
C ARG A 37 8.10 14.76 -37.13
N GLU A 38 6.82 14.74 -37.44
CA GLU A 38 5.90 15.86 -37.31
C GLU A 38 4.81 15.54 -36.27
N PHE A 39 4.71 16.44 -35.30
CA PHE A 39 3.75 16.40 -34.23
C PHE A 39 2.66 17.46 -34.48
N ASP A 40 1.48 17.26 -33.97
CA ASP A 40 0.34 18.17 -34.07
C ASP A 40 -0.31 18.44 -32.70
N GLU A 41 -1.49 19.04 -32.67
CA GLU A 41 -2.21 19.35 -31.46
C GLU A 41 -2.61 18.06 -30.67
N SER A 42 -2.86 16.96 -31.41
CA SER A 42 -3.17 15.67 -30.72
C SER A 42 -2.05 15.21 -29.82
N HIS A 43 -0.81 15.39 -30.27
CA HIS A 43 0.39 15.06 -29.47
C HIS A 43 0.56 15.98 -28.28
N ARG A 44 0.17 17.26 -28.40
CA ARG A 44 0.23 18.22 -27.29
C ARG A 44 -0.73 17.80 -26.18
N HIS A 45 -2.00 17.54 -26.51
CA HIS A 45 -3.02 17.10 -25.56
C HIS A 45 -2.67 15.74 -24.96
N ALA A 46 -2.26 14.77 -25.79
CA ALA A 46 -1.79 13.47 -25.33
C ALA A 46 -0.61 13.57 -24.36
N LEU A 47 0.35 14.47 -24.62
CA LEU A 47 1.53 14.64 -23.76
C LEU A 47 1.19 15.19 -22.37
N VAL A 48 0.23 16.10 -22.27
CA VAL A 48 -0.27 16.61 -20.99
C VAL A 48 -0.86 15.46 -20.17
N SER A 49 -1.77 14.68 -20.78
CA SER A 49 -2.40 13.54 -20.14
C SER A 49 -1.39 12.44 -19.78
N ALA A 50 -0.53 12.05 -20.73
CA ALA A 50 0.49 11.02 -20.52
C ALA A 50 1.41 11.35 -19.33
N ARG A 51 1.86 12.60 -19.20
CA ARG A 51 2.72 13.01 -18.08
C ARG A 51 2.00 12.99 -16.74
N ALA A 52 0.74 13.38 -16.72
CA ALA A 52 -0.09 13.30 -15.52
C ALA A 52 -0.28 11.84 -15.09
N LEU A 53 -0.61 10.95 -16.04
CA LEU A 53 -0.77 9.51 -15.82
C LEU A 53 0.53 8.85 -15.35
N VAL A 54 1.67 9.12 -15.99
CA VAL A 54 2.98 8.57 -15.57
C VAL A 54 3.30 8.95 -14.12
N ARG A 55 2.99 10.18 -13.73
CA ARG A 55 3.23 10.67 -12.37
C ARG A 55 2.29 10.02 -11.33
N ALA A 56 1.05 9.74 -11.71
CA ALA A 56 -0.01 9.27 -10.81
C ALA A 56 -0.14 7.75 -10.76
N TYR A 57 0.05 7.05 -11.89
CA TYR A 57 -0.12 5.60 -12.03
C TYR A 57 1.21 4.85 -12.22
N GLY A 58 2.29 5.56 -12.53
CA GLY A 58 3.55 4.97 -12.95
C GLY A 58 3.61 4.76 -14.48
N TRP A 59 4.77 4.28 -14.95
CA TRP A 59 5.05 4.16 -16.38
C TRP A 59 4.17 3.10 -17.06
N ASP A 60 4.10 1.90 -16.51
CA ASP A 60 3.48 0.75 -17.16
C ASP A 60 1.95 0.90 -17.29
N ASP A 61 1.29 1.36 -16.23
CA ASP A 61 -0.15 1.65 -16.26
C ASP A 61 -0.46 2.81 -17.20
N ALA A 62 0.34 3.88 -17.17
CA ALA A 62 0.17 5.01 -18.09
C ALA A 62 0.31 4.59 -19.55
N VAL A 63 1.28 3.75 -19.89
CA VAL A 63 1.43 3.16 -21.23
C VAL A 63 0.20 2.32 -21.58
N THR A 64 -0.26 1.48 -20.69
CA THR A 64 -1.46 0.64 -20.90
C THR A 64 -2.68 1.49 -21.19
N ILE A 65 -2.93 2.51 -20.37
CA ILE A 65 -4.07 3.44 -20.52
C ILE A 65 -4.01 4.17 -21.85
N MET A 66 -2.88 4.87 -22.13
CA MET A 66 -2.75 5.71 -23.32
C MET A 66 -2.75 4.90 -24.61
N ALA A 67 -2.08 3.74 -24.63
CA ALA A 67 -2.09 2.86 -25.79
C ALA A 67 -3.50 2.31 -26.07
N ALA A 68 -4.29 1.98 -25.05
CA ALA A 68 -5.69 1.58 -25.20
C ALA A 68 -6.53 2.73 -25.78
N VAL A 69 -6.38 3.95 -25.25
CA VAL A 69 -7.03 5.15 -25.77
C VAL A 69 -6.70 5.39 -27.25
N HIS A 70 -5.43 5.26 -27.64
CA HIS A 70 -5.01 5.48 -29.05
C HIS A 70 -5.55 4.42 -30.02
N ARG A 71 -5.80 3.18 -29.52
CA ARG A 71 -6.45 2.12 -30.31
C ARG A 71 -7.98 2.24 -30.35
N GLY A 72 -8.58 3.17 -29.59
CA GLY A 72 -10.04 3.29 -29.45
C GLY A 72 -10.66 2.28 -28.47
N ASP A 73 -9.86 1.55 -27.73
CA ASP A 73 -10.31 0.58 -26.70
C ASP A 73 -10.49 1.29 -25.35
N LEU A 74 -11.54 2.12 -25.27
CA LEU A 74 -11.84 2.89 -24.06
C LEU A 74 -12.18 1.99 -22.87
N MET A 75 -12.76 0.82 -23.11
CA MET A 75 -13.11 -0.11 -22.02
C MET A 75 -11.84 -0.64 -21.33
N ALA A 76 -10.79 -0.98 -22.09
CA ALA A 76 -9.52 -1.40 -21.51
C ALA A 76 -8.84 -0.25 -20.76
N ALA A 77 -8.92 0.99 -21.26
CA ALA A 77 -8.37 2.16 -20.57
C ALA A 77 -9.09 2.40 -19.23
N VAL A 78 -10.42 2.38 -19.22
CA VAL A 78 -11.26 2.52 -18.02
C VAL A 78 -10.96 1.42 -17.00
N ALA A 79 -10.89 0.16 -17.43
CA ALA A 79 -10.59 -0.96 -16.54
C ALA A 79 -9.22 -0.81 -15.84
N CYS A 80 -8.21 -0.27 -16.54
CA CYS A 80 -6.89 0.00 -15.94
C CYS A 80 -6.97 1.12 -14.87
N VAL A 81 -7.70 2.20 -15.16
CA VAL A 81 -7.95 3.30 -14.20
C VAL A 81 -8.67 2.79 -12.96
N GLU A 82 -9.77 2.06 -13.14
CA GLU A 82 -10.55 1.47 -12.04
C GLU A 82 -9.72 0.52 -11.20
N HIS A 83 -8.89 -0.33 -11.84
CA HIS A 83 -7.98 -1.22 -11.12
C HIS A 83 -6.99 -0.43 -10.24
N GLY A 84 -6.45 0.65 -10.77
CA GLY A 84 -5.55 1.55 -10.03
C GLY A 84 -6.25 2.17 -8.81
N HIS A 85 -7.47 2.69 -8.96
CA HIS A 85 -8.26 3.23 -7.84
C HIS A 85 -8.57 2.16 -6.80
N ALA A 86 -9.00 0.98 -7.22
CA ALA A 86 -9.28 -0.14 -6.32
C ALA A 86 -8.02 -0.61 -5.54
N GLN A 87 -6.82 -0.48 -6.10
CA GLN A 87 -5.58 -0.74 -5.38
C GLN A 87 -5.35 0.27 -4.24
N LEU A 88 -5.52 1.58 -4.52
CA LEU A 88 -5.40 2.62 -3.48
C LEU A 88 -6.45 2.46 -2.38
N ASP A 89 -7.66 2.08 -2.74
CA ASP A 89 -8.74 1.85 -1.79
C ASP A 89 -8.41 0.70 -0.84
N ARG A 90 -7.98 -0.44 -1.37
CA ARG A 90 -7.50 -1.57 -0.54
C ARG A 90 -6.31 -1.20 0.35
N GLU A 91 -5.40 -0.36 -0.13
CA GLU A 91 -4.26 0.11 0.66
C GLU A 91 -4.74 1.03 1.81
N ARG A 92 -5.72 1.91 1.54
CA ARG A 92 -6.36 2.76 2.54
C ARG A 92 -7.04 1.95 3.63
N ASP A 93 -7.87 0.97 3.25
CA ASP A 93 -8.56 0.09 4.20
C ASP A 93 -7.58 -0.63 5.13
N ARG A 94 -6.46 -1.13 4.59
CA ARG A 94 -5.43 -1.78 5.39
C ARG A 94 -4.79 -0.84 6.41
N ILE A 95 -4.49 0.40 6.03
CA ILE A 95 -3.92 1.40 6.94
C ILE A 95 -4.94 1.81 8.00
N GLU A 96 -6.20 1.99 7.64
CA GLU A 96 -7.27 2.34 8.59
C GLU A 96 -7.51 1.22 9.60
N GLN A 97 -7.53 -0.03 9.14
CA GLN A 97 -7.62 -1.19 10.03
C GLN A 97 -6.38 -1.30 10.94
N ALA A 98 -5.18 -1.05 10.41
CA ALA A 98 -3.96 -1.05 11.23
C ALA A 98 -3.97 0.07 12.28
N LEU A 99 -4.42 1.28 11.92
CA LEU A 99 -4.57 2.39 12.87
C LEU A 99 -5.58 2.05 13.97
N HIS A 100 -6.72 1.47 13.62
CA HIS A 100 -7.71 1.05 14.60
C HIS A 100 -7.20 -0.07 15.51
N ALA A 101 -6.53 -1.07 14.95
CA ALA A 101 -5.87 -2.12 15.74
C ALA A 101 -4.84 -1.53 16.71
N PHE A 102 -4.07 -0.55 16.24
CA PHE A 102 -3.10 0.17 17.06
C PHE A 102 -3.77 0.96 18.20
N GLU A 103 -4.87 1.64 17.93
CA GLU A 103 -5.65 2.37 18.95
C GLU A 103 -6.15 1.42 20.05
N VAL A 104 -6.65 0.24 19.68
CA VAL A 104 -7.06 -0.80 20.65
C VAL A 104 -5.90 -1.20 21.54
N VAL A 105 -4.69 -1.36 20.99
CA VAL A 105 -3.49 -1.75 21.75
C VAL A 105 -3.06 -0.67 22.72
N VAL A 106 -3.08 0.60 22.28
CA VAL A 106 -2.68 1.74 23.12
C VAL A 106 -3.70 1.99 24.26
N THR A 107 -4.99 1.80 23.98
CA THR A 107 -6.05 2.01 24.99
C THR A 107 -6.17 0.85 25.98
N HIS A 108 -5.60 -0.32 25.67
CA HIS A 108 -5.57 -1.48 26.54
C HIS A 108 -4.13 -1.96 26.80
N PRO A 109 -3.35 -1.18 27.55
CA PRO A 109 -1.94 -1.54 27.81
C PRO A 109 -1.86 -2.87 28.56
N LEU A 110 -0.75 -3.57 28.37
CA LEU A 110 -0.49 -4.91 28.92
C LEU A 110 -0.62 -4.99 30.45
N ASP A 111 -0.40 -3.90 31.14
CA ASP A 111 -0.49 -3.71 32.58
C ASP A 111 -1.91 -3.32 33.07
N ALA A 112 -2.85 -3.13 32.16
CA ALA A 112 -4.25 -2.90 32.52
C ALA A 112 -4.91 -4.15 33.17
N ASP A 113 -4.42 -5.35 32.82
CA ASP A 113 -4.79 -6.60 33.52
C ASP A 113 -3.78 -6.87 34.65
N PRO A 114 -4.15 -6.77 35.92
CA PRO A 114 -3.25 -6.98 37.04
C PRO A 114 -2.55 -8.36 37.05
N ARG A 115 -3.23 -9.40 36.59
CA ARG A 115 -2.65 -10.75 36.49
C ARG A 115 -1.54 -10.80 35.45
N MET A 116 -1.75 -10.16 34.29
CA MET A 116 -0.75 -10.07 33.24
C MET A 116 0.42 -9.20 33.69
N ALA A 117 0.14 -8.06 34.32
CA ALA A 117 1.17 -7.18 34.87
C ALA A 117 2.08 -7.90 35.88
N ASP A 118 1.49 -8.65 36.83
CA ASP A 118 2.24 -9.41 37.80
C ASP A 118 3.07 -10.54 37.18
N ALA A 119 2.52 -11.25 36.21
CA ALA A 119 3.22 -12.30 35.48
C ALA A 119 4.42 -11.75 34.70
N LEU A 120 4.23 -10.65 33.98
CA LEU A 120 5.31 -9.98 33.23
C LEU A 120 6.39 -9.44 34.16
N ALA A 121 6.01 -8.85 35.30
CA ALA A 121 6.94 -8.38 36.31
C ALA A 121 7.74 -9.55 36.95
N GLN A 122 7.10 -10.69 37.18
CA GLN A 122 7.75 -11.89 37.68
C GLN A 122 8.71 -12.48 36.66
N MET A 123 8.33 -12.57 35.38
CA MET A 123 9.20 -12.99 34.27
C MET A 123 10.45 -12.10 34.17
N THR A 124 10.26 -10.79 34.28
CA THR A 124 11.36 -9.81 34.23
C THR A 124 12.33 -9.98 35.40
N ARG A 125 11.80 -10.21 36.63
CA ARG A 125 12.64 -10.39 37.83
C ARG A 125 13.36 -11.74 37.87
N GLN A 126 12.71 -12.81 37.43
CA GLN A 126 13.22 -14.17 37.57
C GLN A 126 13.87 -14.72 36.31
N GLY A 127 13.69 -14.07 35.17
CA GLY A 127 14.18 -14.54 33.86
C GLY A 127 13.51 -15.85 33.41
N THR A 128 12.38 -16.25 34.04
CA THR A 128 11.73 -17.55 33.80
C THR A 128 10.60 -17.37 32.80
N PRO A 129 10.66 -18.01 31.61
CA PRO A 129 9.59 -17.95 30.62
C PRO A 129 8.35 -18.72 31.08
N LEU A 130 7.18 -18.35 30.57
CA LEU A 130 5.93 -19.03 30.84
C LEU A 130 5.78 -20.30 30.00
N ARG A 131 5.23 -21.36 30.60
CA ARG A 131 4.77 -22.53 29.86
C ARG A 131 3.43 -22.24 29.18
N ILE A 132 3.10 -23.00 28.13
CA ILE A 132 1.87 -22.81 27.35
C ILE A 132 0.59 -22.84 28.22
N GLY A 133 0.51 -23.68 29.24
CA GLY A 133 -0.63 -23.71 30.13
C GLY A 133 -0.75 -22.41 30.93
N GLN A 134 0.33 -21.94 31.53
CA GLN A 134 0.36 -20.72 32.32
C GLN A 134 -0.06 -19.48 31.47
N LEU A 135 0.47 -19.36 30.24
CA LEU A 135 0.08 -18.28 29.35
C LEU A 135 -1.38 -18.42 28.89
N ALA A 136 -1.85 -19.64 28.62
CA ALA A 136 -3.24 -19.89 28.26
C ALA A 136 -4.21 -19.46 29.38
N ASP A 137 -3.88 -19.81 30.62
CA ASP A 137 -4.68 -19.43 31.80
C ASP A 137 -4.69 -17.93 32.04
N LEU A 138 -3.53 -17.25 31.88
CA LEU A 138 -3.42 -15.78 31.97
C LEU A 138 -4.27 -15.08 30.94
N LEU A 139 -4.24 -15.57 29.69
CA LEU A 139 -4.96 -14.98 28.58
C LEU A 139 -6.43 -15.39 28.52
N GLY A 140 -6.89 -16.37 29.35
CA GLY A 140 -8.22 -16.89 29.26
C GLY A 140 -8.52 -17.64 27.95
N VAL A 141 -7.50 -18.22 27.31
CA VAL A 141 -7.62 -18.96 26.05
C VAL A 141 -7.24 -20.43 26.22
N ARG A 142 -7.62 -21.28 25.25
CA ARG A 142 -7.19 -22.68 25.26
C ARG A 142 -5.75 -22.81 24.77
N THR A 143 -5.01 -23.80 25.26
CA THR A 143 -3.66 -24.12 24.76
C THR A 143 -3.64 -24.46 23.27
N SER A 144 -4.75 -25.02 22.73
CA SER A 144 -4.95 -25.25 21.30
C SER A 144 -4.98 -23.95 20.51
N THR A 145 -5.52 -22.88 21.07
CA THR A 145 -5.55 -21.55 20.45
C THR A 145 -4.13 -20.98 20.33
N LEU A 146 -3.30 -21.09 21.37
CA LEU A 146 -1.91 -20.67 21.33
C LEU A 146 -1.09 -21.48 20.32
N ARG A 147 -1.32 -22.79 20.20
CA ARG A 147 -0.69 -23.64 19.17
C ARG A 147 -1.10 -23.22 17.75
N PHE A 148 -2.37 -22.87 17.57
CA PHE A 148 -2.86 -22.36 16.30
C PHE A 148 -2.18 -21.00 15.95
N TRP A 149 -2.07 -20.08 16.91
CA TRP A 149 -1.38 -18.80 16.68
C TRP A 149 0.12 -19.01 16.35
N GLU A 150 0.79 -19.97 16.97
CA GLU A 150 2.14 -20.39 16.59
C GLU A 150 2.18 -20.93 15.15
N GLN A 151 1.26 -21.84 14.81
CA GLN A 151 1.19 -22.48 13.49
C GLN A 151 0.98 -21.46 12.36
N VAL A 152 0.16 -20.43 12.61
CA VAL A 152 -0.07 -19.34 11.64
C VAL A 152 0.97 -18.22 11.76
N GLY A 153 1.98 -18.36 12.65
CA GLY A 153 3.12 -17.46 12.77
C GLY A 153 2.82 -16.12 13.43
N LEU A 154 1.74 -16.01 14.22
CA LEU A 154 1.42 -14.81 15.01
C LEU A 154 2.20 -14.74 16.32
N VAL A 155 2.55 -15.88 16.89
CA VAL A 155 3.33 -15.97 18.14
C VAL A 155 4.49 -16.93 17.91
N ARG A 156 5.67 -16.62 18.44
CA ARG A 156 6.88 -17.42 18.23
C ARG A 156 7.46 -17.87 19.58
N PRO A 157 6.94 -18.96 20.17
CA PRO A 157 7.50 -19.50 21.40
C PRO A 157 8.88 -20.12 21.15
N ALA A 158 9.76 -20.02 22.12
CA ALA A 158 10.99 -20.81 22.16
C ALA A 158 10.71 -22.26 22.61
N ARG A 159 11.70 -23.15 22.43
CA ARG A 159 11.66 -24.49 23.01
C ARG A 159 12.72 -24.62 24.08
N GLU A 160 12.32 -25.13 25.23
CA GLU A 160 13.22 -25.45 26.32
C GLU A 160 14.21 -26.54 25.86
N ARG A 161 15.51 -26.30 26.03
CA ARG A 161 16.56 -27.17 25.48
C ARG A 161 16.54 -28.60 26.03
N VAL A 162 16.12 -28.78 27.29
CA VAL A 162 16.17 -30.07 27.98
C VAL A 162 14.90 -30.88 27.72
N THR A 163 13.74 -30.24 27.82
CA THR A 163 12.43 -30.93 27.80
C THR A 163 11.73 -30.86 26.46
N GLY A 164 12.16 -29.93 25.56
CA GLY A 164 11.50 -29.64 24.28
C GLY A 164 10.16 -28.93 24.41
N TYR A 165 9.72 -28.59 25.64
CA TYR A 165 8.46 -27.89 25.83
C TYR A 165 8.47 -26.48 25.29
N ARG A 166 7.30 -26.02 24.83
CA ARG A 166 7.10 -24.61 24.42
C ARG A 166 7.17 -23.69 25.62
N VAL A 167 8.02 -22.68 25.51
CA VAL A 167 8.16 -21.63 26.51
C VAL A 167 8.01 -20.28 25.82
N PHE A 168 7.32 -19.38 26.49
CA PHE A 168 7.01 -18.04 26.02
C PHE A 168 7.84 -17.05 26.84
N ASP A 169 8.81 -16.42 26.19
CA ASP A 169 9.53 -15.30 26.79
C ASP A 169 8.65 -14.04 26.86
N LEU A 170 9.19 -12.95 27.36
CA LEU A 170 8.47 -11.70 27.54
C LEU A 170 7.89 -11.17 26.22
N GLY A 171 8.66 -11.28 25.12
CA GLY A 171 8.22 -10.87 23.78
C GLY A 171 7.06 -11.71 23.28
N ALA A 172 7.22 -13.05 23.30
CA ALA A 172 6.16 -13.98 22.88
C ALA A 172 4.89 -13.88 23.74
N ALA A 173 5.01 -13.57 25.03
CA ALA A 173 3.86 -13.36 25.92
C ALA A 173 3.12 -12.05 25.57
N ARG A 174 3.85 -10.99 25.27
CA ARG A 174 3.28 -9.73 24.78
C ARG A 174 2.57 -9.90 23.44
N ASP A 175 3.20 -10.58 22.48
CA ASP A 175 2.59 -10.89 21.20
C ASP A 175 1.29 -11.66 21.35
N ALA A 176 1.28 -12.69 22.19
CA ALA A 176 0.08 -13.49 22.45
C ALA A 176 -1.06 -12.68 23.08
N HIS A 177 -0.73 -11.77 24.01
CA HIS A 177 -1.73 -10.86 24.60
C HIS A 177 -2.31 -9.92 23.53
N LEU A 178 -1.47 -9.33 22.68
CA LEU A 178 -1.88 -8.47 21.59
C LEU A 178 -2.78 -9.20 20.59
N VAL A 179 -2.39 -10.43 20.21
CA VAL A 179 -3.22 -11.28 19.34
C VAL A 179 -4.58 -11.52 19.97
N ARG A 180 -4.66 -11.79 21.29
CA ARG A 180 -5.92 -11.97 22.01
C ARG A 180 -6.80 -10.73 21.90
N LEU A 181 -6.27 -9.55 22.24
CA LEU A 181 -7.01 -8.28 22.19
C LEU A 181 -7.58 -8.01 20.80
N LEU A 182 -6.74 -8.13 19.77
CA LEU A 182 -7.17 -7.89 18.40
C LEU A 182 -8.17 -8.95 17.91
N ARG A 183 -8.07 -10.19 18.39
CA ARG A 183 -9.08 -11.24 18.09
C ARG A 183 -10.42 -10.97 18.77
N GLU A 184 -10.43 -10.44 19.98
CA GLU A 184 -11.65 -9.98 20.66
C GLU A 184 -12.32 -8.81 19.91
N GLY A 185 -11.53 -7.93 19.32
CA GLY A 185 -11.98 -6.88 18.42
C GLY A 185 -12.36 -7.35 16.99
N ASN A 186 -12.43 -8.68 16.76
CA ASN A 186 -12.77 -9.28 15.45
C ASN A 186 -11.83 -8.88 14.28
N PHE A 187 -10.61 -8.45 14.55
CA PHE A 187 -9.67 -8.13 13.47
C PHE A 187 -9.26 -9.37 12.68
N PRO A 188 -9.19 -9.29 11.34
CA PRO A 188 -8.69 -10.36 10.48
C PRO A 188 -7.23 -10.73 10.81
N MET A 189 -6.86 -12.00 10.66
CA MET A 189 -5.51 -12.50 10.96
C MET A 189 -4.40 -11.76 10.23
N MET A 190 -4.65 -11.33 8.98
CA MET A 190 -3.67 -10.57 8.20
C MET A 190 -3.39 -9.19 8.80
N ILE A 191 -4.40 -8.55 9.39
CA ILE A 191 -4.26 -7.24 10.06
C ILE A 191 -3.50 -7.41 11.38
N ILE A 192 -3.81 -8.46 12.14
CA ILE A 192 -3.09 -8.79 13.38
C ILE A 192 -1.60 -9.01 13.07
N ARG A 193 -1.29 -9.75 12.01
CA ARG A 193 0.09 -9.96 11.56
C ARG A 193 0.77 -8.65 11.20
N ALA A 194 0.11 -7.80 10.39
CA ALA A 194 0.67 -6.51 10.00
C ALA A 194 0.94 -5.60 11.21
N ALA A 195 0.05 -5.59 12.21
CA ALA A 195 0.25 -4.85 13.45
C ALA A 195 1.44 -5.37 14.26
N LEU A 196 1.59 -6.70 14.40
CA LEU A 196 2.75 -7.32 15.06
C LEU A 196 4.06 -7.01 14.33
N ASP A 197 4.09 -7.16 13.00
CA ASP A 197 5.29 -6.90 12.19
C ASP A 197 5.71 -5.42 12.29
N GLU A 198 4.75 -4.50 12.30
CA GLU A 198 5.01 -3.06 12.48
C GLU A 198 5.56 -2.76 13.89
N MET A 199 5.01 -3.38 14.92
CA MET A 199 5.51 -3.24 16.30
C MET A 199 6.92 -3.80 16.47
N HIS A 200 7.26 -4.91 15.80
CA HIS A 200 8.59 -5.51 15.86
C HIS A 200 9.62 -4.73 15.02
N SER A 201 9.20 -4.07 13.94
CA SER A 201 10.09 -3.27 13.07
C SER A 201 10.42 -1.91 13.67
N SER A 202 9.62 -1.42 14.61
CA SER A 202 9.90 -0.18 15.34
C SER A 202 11.10 -0.39 16.25
N ALA A 203 12.23 0.27 15.96
CA ALA A 203 13.51 0.08 16.65
C ALA A 203 13.45 0.23 18.18
N ASP A 204 12.45 0.92 18.71
CA ASP A 204 12.25 1.17 20.15
C ASP A 204 10.96 0.53 20.70
N GLY A 205 10.18 -0.18 19.86
CA GLY A 205 8.89 -0.78 20.26
C GLY A 205 7.90 0.24 20.86
N ARG A 206 8.06 1.53 20.54
CA ARG A 206 7.21 2.60 21.08
C ARG A 206 5.95 2.75 20.25
N PRO A 207 4.78 2.52 20.85
CA PRO A 207 3.50 2.63 20.17
C PRO A 207 3.28 3.97 19.44
N GLU A 208 3.74 5.09 20.01
CA GLU A 208 3.51 6.42 19.44
C GLU A 208 4.17 6.60 18.07
N ARG A 209 5.31 5.92 17.81
CA ARG A 209 5.99 5.99 16.50
C ARG A 209 5.26 5.19 15.44
N VAL A 210 4.68 4.06 15.80
CA VAL A 210 3.87 3.25 14.89
C VAL A 210 2.64 4.03 14.42
N GLY A 211 1.91 4.65 15.35
CA GLY A 211 0.76 5.49 15.03
C GLY A 211 1.13 6.68 14.12
N ALA A 212 2.26 7.35 14.40
CA ALA A 212 2.75 8.46 13.58
C ALA A 212 3.12 7.99 12.15
N GLU A 213 3.79 6.84 12.01
CA GLU A 213 4.15 6.27 10.72
C GLU A 213 2.92 5.87 9.89
N LEU A 214 1.95 5.19 10.49
CA LEU A 214 0.69 4.84 9.84
C LEU A 214 -0.09 6.09 9.41
N SER A 215 -0.11 7.14 10.25
CA SER A 215 -0.74 8.41 9.92
C SER A 215 -0.05 9.10 8.74
N ARG A 216 1.28 9.07 8.69
CA ARG A 216 2.06 9.57 7.55
C ARG A 216 1.72 8.81 6.26
N ARG A 217 1.69 7.48 6.31
CA ARG A 217 1.30 6.65 5.16
C ARG A 217 -0.13 6.94 4.68
N LYS A 218 -1.06 7.19 5.61
CA LYS A 218 -2.44 7.60 5.26
C LYS A 218 -2.45 8.95 4.53
N ALA A 219 -1.65 9.91 4.95
CA ALA A 219 -1.52 11.20 4.28
C ALA A 219 -0.91 11.05 2.88
N GLU A 220 0.13 10.23 2.72
CA GLU A 220 0.74 9.93 1.41
C GLU A 220 -0.27 9.28 0.44
N LEU A 221 -1.11 8.36 0.94
CA LEU A 221 -2.19 7.76 0.13
C LEU A 221 -3.22 8.80 -0.31
N HIS A 222 -3.56 9.75 0.54
CA HIS A 222 -4.47 10.84 0.18
C HIS A 222 -3.89 11.67 -0.97
N GLU A 223 -2.61 12.06 -0.89
CA GLU A 223 -1.94 12.79 -1.98
C GLU A 223 -1.88 11.99 -3.28
N ARG A 224 -1.61 10.68 -3.19
CA ARG A 224 -1.64 9.78 -4.37
C ARG A 224 -3.04 9.70 -4.98
N SER A 225 -4.09 9.66 -4.16
CA SER A 225 -5.49 9.67 -4.64
C SER A 225 -5.83 10.97 -5.36
N LEU A 226 -5.43 12.12 -4.82
CA LEU A 226 -5.62 13.41 -5.47
C LEU A 226 -4.82 13.51 -6.78
N ALA A 227 -3.61 12.98 -6.82
CA ALA A 227 -2.80 12.95 -8.03
C ALA A 227 -3.48 12.13 -9.14
N ARG A 228 -4.08 10.98 -8.80
CA ARG A 228 -4.86 10.16 -9.76
C ARG A 228 -6.09 10.90 -10.28
N LEU A 229 -6.90 11.49 -9.40
CA LEU A 229 -8.08 12.27 -9.83
C LEU A 229 -7.70 13.41 -10.77
N ARG A 230 -6.57 14.10 -10.54
CA ARG A 230 -6.08 15.14 -11.45
C ARG A 230 -5.62 14.54 -12.79
N ALA A 231 -4.97 13.39 -12.78
CA ALA A 231 -4.54 12.71 -14.00
C ALA A 231 -5.74 12.23 -14.82
N ASP A 232 -6.77 11.69 -14.17
CA ASP A 232 -8.01 11.26 -14.82
C ASP A 232 -8.74 12.44 -15.45
N ALA A 233 -8.76 13.59 -14.79
CA ALA A 233 -9.32 14.82 -15.37
C ALA A 233 -8.58 15.25 -16.66
N THR A 234 -7.24 15.10 -16.70
CA THR A 234 -6.47 15.39 -17.93
C THR A 234 -6.73 14.36 -19.02
N LEU A 235 -6.97 13.11 -18.66
CA LEU A 235 -7.34 12.04 -19.59
C LEU A 235 -8.70 12.32 -20.23
N ILE A 236 -9.69 12.68 -19.41
CA ILE A 236 -11.02 13.07 -19.88
C ILE A 236 -10.92 14.27 -20.83
N ALA A 237 -10.20 15.31 -20.45
CA ALA A 237 -10.00 16.47 -21.30
C ALA A 237 -9.35 16.12 -22.67
N TYR A 238 -8.44 15.15 -22.69
CA TYR A 238 -7.85 14.63 -23.92
C TYR A 238 -8.88 13.87 -24.77
N LEU A 239 -9.73 13.04 -24.16
CA LEU A 239 -10.79 12.30 -24.85
C LEU A 239 -11.82 13.27 -25.47
N ASP A 240 -12.31 14.24 -24.69
CA ASP A 240 -13.26 15.26 -25.14
C ASP A 240 -12.71 16.06 -26.35
N TRP A 241 -11.42 16.41 -26.28
CA TRP A 241 -10.74 17.08 -27.39
C TRP A 241 -10.69 16.21 -28.64
N ARG A 242 -10.36 14.91 -28.52
CA ARG A 242 -10.35 13.95 -29.64
C ARG A 242 -11.73 13.83 -30.30
N ASP A 243 -12.77 13.72 -29.49
CA ASP A 243 -14.14 13.57 -29.99
C ASP A 243 -14.60 14.83 -30.73
N SER A 244 -14.26 16.03 -30.23
CA SER A 244 -14.60 17.30 -30.87
C SER A 244 -13.78 17.58 -32.13
N SER A 245 -12.59 16.96 -32.26
CA SER A 245 -11.67 17.16 -33.39
C SER A 245 -11.84 16.09 -34.49
N SER A 246 -12.62 15.05 -34.23
CA SER A 246 -12.95 14.03 -35.24
C SER A 246 -14.01 14.61 -36.17
N PRO A 247 -13.79 14.68 -37.51
CA PRO A 247 -14.82 15.13 -38.43
C PRO A 247 -15.99 14.18 -38.36
N THR A 248 -17.21 14.73 -38.13
CA THR A 248 -18.47 14.01 -38.18
C THR A 248 -18.59 13.39 -39.60
N SER A 249 -18.54 12.08 -39.70
CA SER A 249 -18.76 11.32 -40.95
C SER A 249 -20.20 11.35 -41.34
#